data_a21d45e77bd4fb0b674fade88f7d8a90
#
_entry.id   a21d45e77bd4fb0b674fade88f7d8a90
#
_cell.length_a   1.000
_cell.length_b   1.000
_cell.length_c   1.000
_cell.angle_alpha   90.00
_cell.angle_beta   90.00
_cell.angle_gamma   90.00
#
_symmetry.space_group_name_H-M   'P 1'
#
loop_
_entity.id
_entity.type
_entity.pdbx_description
1 polymer ?
#
loop_
_entity_poly.entity_id
_entity_poly.type
_entity_poly.pdbx_seq_one_letter_code
_entity_poly.pdbx_strand_id
1 'polypeptide(L)'
;MSRPSAPGVSVDLSGAARVAARRVRRLGKPVLIDFETEGSENELMAWYRGRADRLVRALQLRREREGPYFHQFVVFELKDGGGLFRIDRRLRPDEDAPLNSLKDDGIPAYDTIEPAIAWDDPLFPTSDCLISIEFKVDVYLALILKICRAIQRHPLAKVYTLQRYNCYFFAQTIIMWAACGAADWASTGNRPPVS
;
A
#
# COMPACT_ATOMS: atom_id res chain seq x y z
N MET A 1 -35.81 9.16 -10.27
CA MET A 1 -34.94 7.98 -10.21
C MET A 1 -33.59 8.36 -10.78
N SER A 2 -32.63 8.66 -9.92
CA SER A 2 -31.26 9.02 -10.34
C SER A 2 -30.53 7.75 -10.77
N ARG A 3 -29.97 7.76 -11.98
CA ARG A 3 -29.09 6.68 -12.47
C ARG A 3 -27.86 6.56 -11.56
N PRO A 4 -27.48 5.36 -11.13
CA PRO A 4 -26.20 5.20 -10.44
C PRO A 4 -25.05 5.57 -11.40
N SER A 5 -24.20 6.47 -10.99
CA SER A 5 -22.98 6.83 -11.72
C SER A 5 -22.10 5.58 -11.88
N ALA A 6 -21.53 5.40 -13.07
CA ALA A 6 -20.63 4.29 -13.33
C ALA A 6 -19.42 4.33 -12.35
N PRO A 7 -18.96 3.20 -11.81
CA PRO A 7 -17.91 3.15 -10.80
C PRO A 7 -16.58 3.84 -11.20
N GLY A 8 -16.27 3.91 -12.49
CA GLY A 8 -15.06 4.54 -13.00
C GLY A 8 -14.97 6.05 -12.79
N VAL A 9 -16.08 6.77 -12.95
CA VAL A 9 -16.10 8.25 -12.85
C VAL A 9 -15.85 8.74 -11.43
N SER A 10 -16.28 8.00 -10.41
CA SER A 10 -16.06 8.37 -9.01
C SER A 10 -14.60 8.17 -8.56
N VAL A 11 -13.90 7.18 -9.14
CA VAL A 11 -12.49 6.90 -8.84
C VAL A 11 -11.58 7.98 -9.40
N ASP A 12 -11.84 8.45 -10.62
CA ASP A 12 -11.01 9.47 -11.29
C ASP A 12 -11.09 10.84 -10.61
N LEU A 13 -12.30 11.28 -10.21
CA LEU A 13 -12.49 12.54 -9.51
C LEU A 13 -11.80 12.54 -8.13
N SER A 14 -11.85 11.43 -7.40
CA SER A 14 -11.14 11.30 -6.13
C SER A 14 -9.62 11.30 -6.31
N GLY A 15 -9.12 10.67 -7.37
CA GLY A 15 -7.70 10.64 -7.72
C GLY A 15 -7.12 12.02 -8.02
N ALA A 16 -7.77 12.78 -8.91
CA ALA A 16 -7.35 14.13 -9.27
C ALA A 16 -7.38 15.09 -8.09
N ALA A 17 -8.45 15.06 -7.28
CA ALA A 17 -8.57 15.87 -6.08
C ALA A 17 -7.45 15.57 -5.06
N ARG A 18 -7.10 14.29 -4.87
CA ARG A 18 -6.00 13.86 -4.00
C ARG A 18 -4.66 14.38 -4.51
N VAL A 19 -4.38 14.26 -5.81
CA VAL A 19 -3.15 14.78 -6.42
C VAL A 19 -3.03 16.29 -6.20
N ALA A 20 -4.11 17.04 -6.40
CA ALA A 20 -4.15 18.47 -6.16
C ALA A 20 -3.91 18.81 -4.68
N ALA A 21 -4.59 18.15 -3.76
CA ALA A 21 -4.43 18.36 -2.33
C ALA A 21 -3.01 18.01 -1.84
N ARG A 22 -2.38 16.96 -2.36
CA ARG A 22 -0.98 16.61 -2.07
C ARG A 22 -0.02 17.69 -2.54
N ARG A 23 -0.26 18.23 -3.74
CA ARG A 23 0.55 19.33 -4.31
C ARG A 23 0.50 20.59 -3.43
N VAL A 24 -0.70 20.97 -2.99
CA VAL A 24 -0.90 22.12 -2.08
C VAL A 24 -0.17 21.91 -0.76
N ARG A 25 -0.18 20.70 -0.21
CA ARG A 25 0.47 20.35 1.06
C ARG A 25 1.95 19.98 0.92
N ARG A 26 2.52 20.11 -0.28
CA ARG A 26 3.93 19.74 -0.58
C ARG A 26 4.28 18.31 -0.21
N LEU A 27 3.31 17.41 -0.20
CA LEU A 27 3.56 15.98 -0.01
C LEU A 27 4.14 15.40 -1.29
N GLY A 28 5.15 14.54 -1.15
CA GLY A 28 5.80 13.88 -2.27
C GLY A 28 4.81 13.11 -3.15
N LYS A 29 5.21 12.81 -4.38
CA LYS A 29 4.45 11.93 -5.27
C LYS A 29 4.30 10.53 -4.63
N PRO A 30 3.20 9.81 -4.94
CA PRO A 30 3.15 8.38 -4.71
C PRO A 30 4.34 7.69 -5.37
N VAL A 31 4.97 6.79 -4.66
CA VAL A 31 6.04 5.93 -5.20
C VAL A 31 5.39 4.65 -5.68
N LEU A 32 5.56 4.34 -6.95
CA LEU A 32 5.11 3.06 -7.51
C LEU A 32 5.94 1.94 -6.90
N ILE A 33 5.26 0.91 -6.40
CA ILE A 33 5.93 -0.33 -5.98
C ILE A 33 6.19 -1.13 -7.26
N ASP A 34 7.41 -1.03 -7.76
CA ASP A 34 7.85 -1.72 -8.98
C ASP A 34 9.19 -2.39 -8.70
N PHE A 35 9.23 -3.70 -8.89
CA PHE A 35 10.45 -4.51 -8.71
C PHE A 35 10.97 -5.06 -10.04
N GLU A 36 10.35 -4.72 -11.17
CA GLU A 36 10.74 -5.19 -12.50
C GLU A 36 11.67 -4.20 -13.19
N THR A 37 11.51 -2.91 -12.93
CA THR A 37 12.40 -1.87 -13.46
C THR A 37 13.77 -1.96 -12.78
N GLU A 38 14.79 -2.32 -13.57
CA GLU A 38 16.17 -2.41 -13.11
C GLU A 38 16.91 -1.06 -13.26
N GLY A 39 17.89 -0.81 -12.39
CA GLY A 39 18.80 0.32 -12.51
C GLY A 39 18.53 1.49 -11.59
N SER A 40 19.25 2.60 -11.84
CA SER A 40 19.24 3.81 -11.02
C SER A 40 17.92 4.60 -11.07
N GLU A 41 17.08 4.32 -12.06
CA GLU A 41 15.80 4.99 -12.30
C GLU A 41 14.62 4.40 -11.52
N ASN A 42 14.82 3.29 -10.80
CA ASN A 42 13.77 2.68 -9.99
C ASN A 42 13.42 3.59 -8.80
N GLU A 43 12.24 4.24 -8.87
CA GLU A 43 11.76 5.19 -7.86
C GLU A 43 11.61 4.53 -6.48
N LEU A 44 11.17 3.26 -6.42
CA LEU A 44 11.05 2.52 -5.17
C LEU A 44 12.40 2.34 -4.48
N MET A 45 13.41 1.95 -5.24
CA MET A 45 14.75 1.75 -4.69
C MET A 45 15.42 3.06 -4.29
N ALA A 46 15.20 4.13 -5.04
CA ALA A 46 15.65 5.47 -4.69
C ALA A 46 14.96 5.95 -3.40
N TRP A 47 13.65 5.78 -3.32
CA TRP A 47 12.87 6.09 -2.12
C TRP A 47 13.36 5.30 -0.91
N TYR A 48 13.55 3.99 -1.05
CA TYR A 48 14.02 3.11 0.04
C TYR A 48 15.42 3.50 0.52
N ARG A 49 16.36 3.76 -0.39
CA ARG A 49 17.72 4.18 -0.05
C ARG A 49 17.76 5.53 0.66
N GLY A 50 16.84 6.43 0.31
CA GLY A 50 16.72 7.74 0.93
C GLY A 50 16.15 7.74 2.36
N ARG A 51 15.78 6.57 2.92
CA ARG A 51 15.30 6.47 4.30
C ARG A 51 16.47 6.29 5.28
N ALA A 52 16.60 7.22 6.21
CA ALA A 52 17.61 7.15 7.27
C ALA A 52 17.27 6.01 8.25
N ASP A 53 16.02 5.93 8.67
CA ASP A 53 15.50 4.81 9.46
C ASP A 53 14.67 3.87 8.58
N ARG A 54 14.89 2.59 8.75
CA ARG A 54 14.19 1.51 8.02
C ARG A 54 13.53 0.52 8.96
N LEU A 55 13.43 0.83 10.24
CA LEU A 55 12.73 0.04 11.23
C LEU A 55 11.27 0.50 11.31
N VAL A 56 10.37 -0.45 11.23
CA VAL A 56 8.93 -0.21 11.34
C VAL A 56 8.54 -0.24 12.81
N ARG A 57 7.94 0.83 13.30
CA ARG A 57 7.40 0.93 14.67
C ARG A 57 6.05 0.26 14.79
N ALA A 58 5.16 0.58 13.85
CA ALA A 58 3.79 0.11 13.90
C ALA A 58 3.19 -0.05 12.50
N LEU A 59 2.20 -0.93 12.40
CA LEU A 59 1.35 -1.17 11.23
C LEU A 59 -0.11 -1.08 11.60
N GLN A 60 -0.93 -0.50 10.72
CA GLN A 60 -2.38 -0.56 10.83
C GLN A 60 -3.01 -1.05 9.53
N LEU A 61 -3.91 -2.04 9.63
CA LEU A 61 -4.88 -2.32 8.57
C LEU A 61 -6.06 -1.38 8.75
N ARG A 62 -6.36 -0.61 7.72
CA ARG A 62 -7.45 0.36 7.74
C ARG A 62 -8.44 0.10 6.62
N ARG A 63 -9.69 0.53 6.82
CA ARG A 63 -10.77 0.40 5.85
C ARG A 63 -11.50 1.73 5.71
N GLU A 64 -11.65 2.24 4.50
CA GLU A 64 -12.43 3.45 4.23
C GLU A 64 -13.89 3.24 4.64
N ARG A 65 -14.49 4.28 5.27
CA ARG A 65 -15.90 4.26 5.71
C ARG A 65 -16.86 4.53 4.58
N GLU A 66 -16.39 5.19 3.55
CA GLU A 66 -17.18 5.64 2.42
C GLU A 66 -16.66 5.01 1.14
N GLY A 67 -17.52 4.97 0.13
CA GLY A 67 -17.19 4.43 -1.17
C GLY A 67 -17.83 3.09 -1.47
N PRO A 68 -17.88 2.72 -2.76
CA PRO A 68 -18.63 1.54 -3.21
C PRO A 68 -18.02 0.22 -2.73
N TYR A 69 -16.75 0.21 -2.31
CA TYR A 69 -16.02 -1.03 -1.99
C TYR A 69 -15.31 -1.00 -0.63
N PHE A 70 -15.50 0.02 0.21
CA PHE A 70 -14.88 0.12 1.53
C PHE A 70 -13.38 -0.23 1.50
N HIS A 71 -12.65 0.45 0.66
CA HIS A 71 -11.27 0.14 0.30
C HIS A 71 -10.36 -0.11 1.52
N GLN A 72 -9.56 -1.19 1.47
CA GLN A 72 -8.60 -1.53 2.50
C GLN A 72 -7.17 -1.16 2.09
N PHE A 73 -6.39 -0.71 3.06
CA PHE A 73 -5.00 -0.30 2.89
C PHE A 73 -4.21 -0.49 4.19
N VAL A 74 -2.91 -0.44 4.08
CA VAL A 74 -2.00 -0.48 5.24
C VAL A 74 -1.39 0.89 5.46
N VAL A 75 -1.33 1.33 6.72
CA VAL A 75 -0.52 2.46 7.15
C VAL A 75 0.60 1.93 8.03
N PHE A 76 1.82 2.39 7.82
CA PHE A 76 2.96 2.04 8.65
C PHE A 76 3.74 3.27 9.07
N GLU A 77 4.35 3.18 10.25
CA GLU A 77 5.20 4.20 10.83
C GLU A 77 6.62 3.67 10.99
N LEU A 78 7.59 4.44 10.54
CA LEU A 78 9.00 4.16 10.80
C LEU A 78 9.41 4.71 12.16
N LYS A 79 10.39 4.05 12.81
CA LYS A 79 10.97 4.52 14.09
C LYS A 79 11.68 5.87 13.90
N ASP A 80 11.99 6.51 15.01
CA ASP A 80 12.86 7.69 15.11
C ASP A 80 12.48 8.86 14.17
N GLY A 81 11.18 9.02 13.93
CA GLY A 81 10.67 10.08 13.06
C GLY A 81 10.86 9.83 11.56
N GLY A 82 11.12 8.59 11.16
CA GLY A 82 11.31 8.20 9.76
C GLY A 82 10.08 8.40 8.87
N GLY A 83 8.92 8.74 9.48
CA GLY A 83 7.70 9.12 8.79
C GLY A 83 6.60 8.08 8.83
N LEU A 84 5.43 8.52 8.40
CA LEU A 84 4.22 7.72 8.27
C LEU A 84 3.91 7.54 6.80
N PHE A 85 3.52 6.32 6.40
CA PHE A 85 3.29 5.97 5.00
C PHE A 85 2.06 5.10 4.86
N ARG A 86 1.31 5.31 3.77
CA ARG A 86 0.23 4.45 3.32
C ARG A 86 0.72 3.56 2.20
N ILE A 87 0.45 2.27 2.28
CA ILE A 87 0.61 1.29 1.21
C ILE A 87 -0.77 0.87 0.72
N ASP A 88 -0.93 0.85 -0.60
CA ASP A 88 -2.22 0.78 -1.24
C ASP A 88 -2.15 0.03 -2.57
N ARG A 89 -3.18 -0.77 -2.88
CA ARG A 89 -3.37 -1.42 -4.18
C ARG A 89 -4.66 -0.93 -4.81
N ARG A 90 -4.57 -0.39 -6.02
CA ARG A 90 -5.71 0.15 -6.76
C ARG A 90 -5.68 -0.24 -8.24
N LEU A 91 -6.71 0.17 -8.95
CA LEU A 91 -6.65 0.33 -10.40
C LEU A 91 -5.79 1.55 -10.73
N ARG A 92 -5.13 1.51 -11.89
CA ARG A 92 -4.41 2.70 -12.38
C ARG A 92 -5.37 3.87 -12.56
N PRO A 93 -4.94 5.10 -12.26
CA PRO A 93 -5.80 6.28 -12.46
C PRO A 93 -6.19 6.53 -13.92
N ASP A 94 -5.36 6.04 -14.85
CA ASP A 94 -5.50 6.17 -16.31
C ASP A 94 -5.96 4.85 -16.97
N GLU A 95 -6.61 3.96 -16.22
CA GLU A 95 -7.09 2.68 -16.75
C GLU A 95 -8.28 2.88 -17.69
N ASP A 96 -8.08 2.57 -18.96
CA ASP A 96 -9.08 2.75 -20.01
C ASP A 96 -10.23 1.74 -19.93
N ALA A 97 -9.98 0.58 -19.35
CA ALA A 97 -10.93 -0.53 -19.29
C ALA A 97 -11.11 -1.13 -17.87
N PRO A 98 -11.55 -0.33 -16.89
CA PRO A 98 -11.63 -0.76 -15.48
C PRO A 98 -12.55 -1.97 -15.26
N LEU A 99 -13.52 -2.20 -16.14
CA LEU A 99 -14.42 -3.38 -16.09
C LEU A 99 -13.68 -4.69 -16.39
N ASN A 100 -12.51 -4.67 -16.99
CA ASN A 100 -11.69 -5.87 -17.16
C ASN A 100 -11.20 -6.44 -15.82
N SER A 101 -11.21 -5.65 -14.74
CA SER A 101 -10.95 -6.14 -13.37
C SER A 101 -12.01 -7.15 -12.87
N LEU A 102 -13.16 -7.25 -13.53
CA LEU A 102 -14.17 -8.27 -13.25
C LEU A 102 -13.84 -9.64 -13.85
N LYS A 103 -12.91 -9.68 -14.81
CA LYS A 103 -12.46 -10.91 -15.46
C LYS A 103 -11.40 -11.60 -14.60
N ASP A 104 -11.24 -12.90 -14.79
CA ASP A 104 -10.23 -13.71 -14.07
C ASP A 104 -8.80 -13.29 -14.40
N ASP A 105 -8.55 -12.83 -15.64
CA ASP A 105 -7.24 -12.34 -16.09
C ASP A 105 -6.88 -10.98 -15.45
N GLY A 106 -7.90 -10.22 -14.98
CA GLY A 106 -7.70 -8.93 -14.34
C GLY A 106 -7.01 -7.89 -15.21
N ILE A 107 -6.48 -6.88 -14.54
CA ILE A 107 -5.65 -5.82 -15.14
C ILE A 107 -4.39 -5.60 -14.28
N PRO A 108 -3.31 -5.03 -14.79
CA PRO A 108 -2.11 -4.76 -14.00
C PRO A 108 -2.43 -4.01 -12.71
N ALA A 109 -1.99 -4.54 -11.58
CA ALA A 109 -2.20 -3.88 -10.29
C ALA A 109 -1.37 -2.59 -10.19
N TYR A 110 -1.93 -1.58 -9.54
CA TYR A 110 -1.26 -0.32 -9.25
C TYR A 110 -1.03 -0.21 -7.74
N ASP A 111 0.16 -0.67 -7.32
CA ASP A 111 0.59 -0.70 -5.93
C ASP A 111 1.46 0.53 -5.64
N THR A 112 1.16 1.29 -4.60
CA THR A 112 1.88 2.52 -4.27
C THR A 112 2.23 2.65 -2.81
N ILE A 113 3.31 3.41 -2.53
CA ILE A 113 3.64 3.92 -1.20
C ILE A 113 3.47 5.44 -1.24
N GLU A 114 2.67 5.97 -0.32
CA GLU A 114 2.40 7.40 -0.22
C GLU A 114 2.76 7.91 1.19
N PRO A 115 3.45 9.05 1.34
CA PRO A 115 3.59 9.68 2.64
C PRO A 115 2.22 10.07 3.20
N ALA A 116 2.03 9.87 4.50
CA ALA A 116 0.85 10.28 5.25
C ALA A 116 1.24 11.27 6.36
N ILE A 117 0.31 12.16 6.74
CA ILE A 117 0.55 13.15 7.80
C ILE A 117 0.15 12.57 9.16
N ALA A 118 -0.89 11.75 9.17
CA ALA A 118 -1.45 11.14 10.36
C ALA A 118 -1.97 9.74 10.04
N TRP A 119 -2.25 8.95 11.08
CA TRP A 119 -2.85 7.62 10.93
C TRP A 119 -4.19 7.66 10.20
N ASP A 120 -4.98 8.69 10.41
CA ASP A 120 -6.20 9.00 9.67
C ASP A 120 -6.01 10.32 8.93
N ASP A 121 -5.19 10.28 7.90
CA ASP A 121 -4.82 11.47 7.13
C ASP A 121 -6.04 12.02 6.39
N PRO A 122 -6.39 13.30 6.60
CA PRO A 122 -7.57 13.93 5.98
C PRO A 122 -7.49 14.06 4.46
N LEU A 123 -6.38 13.72 3.84
CA LEU A 123 -6.28 13.61 2.36
C LEU A 123 -6.98 12.37 1.80
N PHE A 124 -7.24 11.40 2.66
CA PHE A 124 -7.92 10.18 2.30
C PHE A 124 -9.33 10.17 2.90
N PRO A 125 -10.26 9.39 2.34
CA PRO A 125 -11.54 9.15 2.99
C PRO A 125 -11.34 8.68 4.44
N THR A 126 -12.22 9.11 5.33
CA THR A 126 -12.20 8.65 6.72
C THR A 126 -12.20 7.13 6.80
N SER A 127 -11.43 6.58 7.73
CA SER A 127 -11.21 5.14 7.78
C SER A 127 -11.27 4.59 9.20
N ASP A 128 -11.68 3.32 9.32
CA ASP A 128 -11.62 2.55 10.55
C ASP A 128 -10.30 1.78 10.63
N CYS A 129 -9.66 1.80 11.80
CA CYS A 129 -8.57 0.90 12.10
C CYS A 129 -9.13 -0.47 12.45
N LEU A 130 -8.87 -1.48 11.61
CA LEU A 130 -9.32 -2.85 11.82
C LEU A 130 -8.34 -3.66 12.67
N ILE A 131 -7.05 -3.47 12.42
CA ILE A 131 -5.94 -4.14 13.12
C ILE A 131 -4.85 -3.10 13.36
N SER A 132 -4.31 -3.08 14.57
CA SER A 132 -3.14 -2.28 14.92
C SER A 132 -2.08 -3.18 15.55
N ILE A 133 -0.86 -3.13 15.00
CA ILE A 133 0.29 -3.89 15.47
C ILE A 133 1.39 -2.90 15.82
N GLU A 134 1.86 -2.95 17.05
CA GLU A 134 3.06 -2.25 17.49
C GLU A 134 4.18 -3.27 17.72
N PHE A 135 5.28 -3.13 16.99
CA PHE A 135 6.37 -4.09 17.05
C PHE A 135 7.27 -3.86 18.27
N LYS A 136 7.46 -4.90 19.07
CA LYS A 136 8.39 -4.93 20.20
C LYS A 136 9.78 -5.44 19.79
N VAL A 137 9.91 -5.92 18.57
CA VAL A 137 11.15 -6.40 17.94
C VAL A 137 11.51 -5.52 16.75
N ASP A 138 12.73 -5.61 16.26
CA ASP A 138 13.17 -4.86 15.09
C ASP A 138 12.61 -5.46 13.81
N VAL A 139 11.58 -4.82 13.26
CA VAL A 139 10.99 -5.17 11.97
C VAL A 139 11.47 -4.20 10.92
N TYR A 140 12.20 -4.69 9.94
CA TYR A 140 12.76 -3.87 8.87
C TYR A 140 11.72 -3.60 7.76
N LEU A 141 11.71 -2.38 7.24
CA LEU A 141 10.92 -2.01 6.06
C LEU A 141 11.14 -2.97 4.88
N ALA A 142 12.35 -3.52 4.77
CA ALA A 142 12.68 -4.54 3.79
C ALA A 142 11.77 -5.77 3.84
N LEU A 143 11.24 -6.15 5.02
CA LEU A 143 10.27 -7.25 5.12
C LEU A 143 8.97 -6.89 4.38
N ILE A 144 8.43 -5.69 4.61
CA ILE A 144 7.22 -5.22 3.92
C ILE A 144 7.44 -5.21 2.41
N LEU A 145 8.59 -4.69 1.96
CA LEU A 145 8.92 -4.67 0.53
C LEU A 145 9.10 -6.08 -0.05
N LYS A 146 9.68 -7.03 0.70
CA LYS A 146 9.76 -8.43 0.27
C LYS A 146 8.39 -9.07 0.10
N ILE A 147 7.44 -8.77 0.99
CA ILE A 147 6.05 -9.23 0.87
C ILE A 147 5.42 -8.67 -0.40
N CYS A 148 5.51 -7.35 -0.63
CA CYS A 148 5.02 -6.71 -1.85
C CYS A 148 5.64 -7.34 -3.11
N ARG A 149 6.96 -7.58 -3.10
CA ARG A 149 7.67 -8.25 -4.20
C ARG A 149 7.16 -9.67 -4.46
N ALA A 150 6.91 -10.44 -3.39
CA ALA A 150 6.37 -11.79 -3.53
C ALA A 150 4.98 -11.78 -4.17
N ILE A 151 4.12 -10.83 -3.77
CA ILE A 151 2.80 -10.65 -4.37
C ILE A 151 2.91 -10.30 -5.86
N GLN A 152 3.76 -9.33 -6.23
CA GLN A 152 3.92 -8.91 -7.62
C GLN A 152 4.56 -9.98 -8.52
N ARG A 153 5.40 -10.85 -7.96
CA ARG A 153 5.99 -11.98 -8.70
C ARG A 153 5.08 -13.19 -8.82
N HIS A 154 4.01 -13.25 -8.04
CA HIS A 154 3.08 -14.36 -8.11
C HIS A 154 2.22 -14.25 -9.38
N PRO A 155 2.16 -15.28 -10.24
CA PRO A 155 1.52 -15.21 -11.57
C PRO A 155 0.10 -14.67 -11.55
N LEU A 156 -0.67 -15.01 -10.51
CA LEU A 156 -2.07 -14.62 -10.37
C LEU A 156 -2.25 -13.33 -9.57
N ALA A 157 -1.37 -13.04 -8.61
CA ALA A 157 -1.53 -11.89 -7.71
C ALA A 157 -0.90 -10.59 -8.22
N LYS A 158 -0.14 -10.64 -9.32
CA LYS A 158 0.43 -9.45 -9.99
C LYS A 158 -0.63 -8.58 -10.67
N VAL A 159 -1.82 -9.12 -10.91
CA VAL A 159 -2.96 -8.40 -11.48
C VAL A 159 -3.95 -7.98 -10.40
N TYR A 160 -4.72 -6.95 -10.70
CA TYR A 160 -5.87 -6.55 -9.92
C TYR A 160 -7.12 -7.23 -10.47
N THR A 161 -7.79 -8.01 -9.65
CA THR A 161 -9.13 -8.53 -9.92
C THR A 161 -10.07 -8.14 -8.79
N LEU A 162 -11.28 -7.71 -9.10
CA LEU A 162 -12.22 -7.24 -8.08
C LEU A 162 -12.61 -8.35 -7.08
N GLN A 163 -12.60 -9.61 -7.53
CA GLN A 163 -13.06 -10.75 -6.72
C GLN A 163 -11.97 -11.36 -5.84
N ARG A 164 -10.67 -11.31 -6.23
CA ARG A 164 -9.62 -12.08 -5.55
C ARG A 164 -8.40 -11.26 -5.17
N TYR A 165 -7.73 -10.63 -6.15
CA TYR A 165 -6.43 -9.97 -5.98
C TYR A 165 -6.57 -8.45 -5.88
N ASN A 166 -7.57 -8.00 -5.12
CA ASN A 166 -7.92 -6.61 -4.89
C ASN A 166 -7.15 -5.98 -3.71
N CYS A 167 -7.61 -4.82 -3.26
CA CYS A 167 -7.04 -4.10 -2.13
C CYS A 167 -7.12 -4.90 -0.81
N TYR A 168 -8.19 -5.68 -0.60
CA TYR A 168 -8.36 -6.52 0.60
C TYR A 168 -7.26 -7.58 0.69
N PHE A 169 -7.10 -8.36 -0.39
CA PHE A 169 -6.05 -9.38 -0.48
C PHE A 169 -4.68 -8.77 -0.20
N PHE A 170 -4.35 -7.66 -0.85
CA PHE A 170 -3.06 -7.02 -0.75
C PHE A 170 -2.77 -6.53 0.68
N ALA A 171 -3.69 -5.75 1.26
CA ALA A 171 -3.53 -5.19 2.59
C ALA A 171 -3.48 -6.27 3.69
N GLN A 172 -4.37 -7.27 3.62
CA GLN A 172 -4.39 -8.37 4.58
C GLN A 172 -3.15 -9.24 4.48
N THR A 173 -2.65 -9.51 3.27
CA THR A 173 -1.41 -10.27 3.08
C THR A 173 -0.23 -9.55 3.71
N ILE A 174 -0.09 -8.24 3.54
CA ILE A 174 0.99 -7.46 4.17
C ILE A 174 0.92 -7.57 5.70
N ILE A 175 -0.26 -7.33 6.30
CA ILE A 175 -0.43 -7.37 7.75
C ILE A 175 -0.11 -8.75 8.32
N MET A 176 -0.66 -9.81 7.70
CA MET A 176 -0.47 -11.19 8.18
C MET A 176 1.00 -11.60 8.12
N TRP A 177 1.65 -11.42 6.98
CA TRP A 177 3.05 -11.85 6.82
C TRP A 177 4.03 -10.98 7.60
N ALA A 178 3.75 -9.69 7.80
CA ALA A 178 4.56 -8.85 8.69
C ALA A 178 4.45 -9.30 10.15
N ALA A 179 3.26 -9.68 10.61
CA ALA A 179 3.05 -10.22 11.95
C ALA A 179 3.75 -11.58 12.14
N CYS A 180 3.62 -12.50 11.18
CA CYS A 180 4.29 -13.80 11.21
C CYS A 180 5.82 -13.63 11.21
N GLY A 181 6.37 -12.81 10.33
CA GLY A 181 7.81 -12.57 10.28
C GLY A 181 8.35 -11.96 11.58
N ALA A 182 7.61 -11.05 12.21
CA ALA A 182 7.98 -10.51 13.51
C ALA A 182 7.95 -11.56 14.62
N ALA A 183 6.97 -12.48 14.62
CA ALA A 183 6.88 -13.56 15.58
C ALA A 183 8.03 -14.56 15.42
N ASP A 184 8.39 -14.93 14.20
CA ASP A 184 9.52 -15.82 13.92
C ASP A 184 10.83 -15.21 14.41
N TRP A 185 11.06 -13.92 14.20
CA TRP A 185 12.26 -13.24 14.70
C TRP A 185 12.30 -13.17 16.22
N ALA A 186 11.17 -12.97 16.88
CA ALA A 186 11.09 -12.97 18.32
C ALA A 186 11.40 -14.36 18.92
N SER A 187 10.97 -15.43 18.22
CA SER A 187 11.15 -16.82 18.70
C SER A 187 12.55 -17.36 18.45
N THR A 188 13.20 -16.97 17.35
CA THR A 188 14.50 -17.53 16.94
C THR A 188 15.70 -16.75 17.48
N GLY A 189 15.48 -15.54 18.02
CA GLY A 189 16.57 -14.66 18.48
C GLY A 189 17.56 -14.25 17.38
N ASN A 190 17.29 -14.61 16.13
CA ASN A 190 18.15 -14.34 15.00
C ASN A 190 17.94 -12.92 14.48
N ARG A 191 18.98 -12.09 14.57
CA ARG A 191 19.04 -10.86 13.80
C ARG A 191 19.09 -11.22 12.30
N PRO A 192 18.30 -10.57 11.43
CA PRO A 192 18.45 -10.74 10.00
C PRO A 192 19.89 -10.36 9.60
N PRO A 193 20.49 -11.04 8.61
CA PRO A 193 21.80 -10.67 8.12
C PRO A 193 21.75 -9.22 7.60
N VAL A 194 22.67 -8.41 8.10
CA VAL A 194 22.91 -7.06 7.60
C VAL A 194 23.62 -7.23 6.25
N SER A 195 22.89 -6.98 5.16
CA SER A 195 23.43 -6.93 3.80
C SER A 195 23.05 -5.61 3.14
#